data_98da07de425d005232bbed5d93082f79
#
_entry.id   98da07de425d005232bbed5d93082f79
#
_cell.length_a   1.000
_cell.length_b   1.000
_cell.length_c   1.000
_cell.angle_alpha   90.00
_cell.angle_beta   90.00
_cell.angle_gamma   90.00
#
_symmetry.space_group_name_H-M   'P 1'
#
loop_
_entity.id
_entity.type
_entity.pdbx_description
1 polymer ?
#
loop_
_entity_poly.entity_id
_entity_poly.type
_entity_poly.pdbx_seq_one_letter_code
_entity_poly.pdbx_strand_id
1 'polypeptide(L)'
;LIITIVLTEACFGKSLVSERGIMTSTPIEYFSDYVATINPSGGSSIVLACEHASSYIPDDYNALGLTAEDQSSHAAWDPGALGVAQKLSQLLNAVLVASKASRLLYDCNRPPNATSAMPTRSELIDIPGNKDLTASEKSQRVQLFYEPFREQLHQAMMRRADPILVTVHSFTPVFFGKPRSLKIGVLHDADTRLADAMLDISNEKRDQNIKRNAPYGPEDGVTHTLQEHAIAHGHLNVMLEIRNDLIATDNQQN
;
A
#
# COMPACT_ATOMS: atom_id res chain seq x y z
N LEU A 1 -4.15 -10.21 -14.13
CA LEU A 1 -5.44 -10.75 -14.54
C LEU A 1 -6.19 -11.45 -13.39
N ILE A 2 -5.56 -12.41 -12.67
CA ILE A 2 -6.23 -13.15 -11.56
C ILE A 2 -6.67 -12.19 -10.44
N ILE A 3 -5.80 -11.31 -9.99
CA ILE A 3 -6.11 -10.32 -8.93
C ILE A 3 -7.28 -9.43 -9.35
N THR A 4 -7.30 -8.96 -10.60
CA THR A 4 -8.38 -8.12 -11.13
C THR A 4 -9.72 -8.86 -11.12
N ILE A 5 -9.74 -10.12 -11.61
CA ILE A 5 -10.94 -10.95 -11.65
C ILE A 5 -11.45 -11.20 -10.22
N VAL A 6 -10.56 -11.61 -9.31
CA VAL A 6 -10.91 -11.90 -7.92
C VAL A 6 -11.43 -10.66 -7.21
N LEU A 7 -10.80 -9.49 -7.38
CA LEU A 7 -11.28 -8.22 -6.83
C LEU A 7 -12.65 -7.83 -7.40
N THR A 8 -12.82 -7.94 -8.72
CA THR A 8 -14.09 -7.56 -9.37
C THR A 8 -15.22 -8.47 -8.91
N GLU A 9 -15.01 -9.78 -8.89
CA GLU A 9 -16.02 -10.74 -8.43
C GLU A 9 -16.32 -10.57 -6.93
N ALA A 10 -15.32 -10.33 -6.08
CA ALA A 10 -15.50 -10.10 -4.66
C ALA A 10 -16.26 -8.81 -4.34
N CYS A 11 -15.96 -7.72 -5.08
CA CYS A 11 -16.61 -6.43 -4.84
C CYS A 11 -17.99 -6.30 -5.48
N PHE A 12 -18.23 -6.91 -6.64
CA PHE A 12 -19.42 -6.68 -7.46
C PHE A 12 -20.26 -7.93 -7.72
N GLY A 13 -19.74 -9.13 -7.52
CA GLY A 13 -20.43 -10.40 -7.77
C GLY A 13 -21.47 -10.80 -6.73
N LYS A 14 -21.38 -10.27 -5.52
CA LYS A 14 -22.42 -10.37 -4.46
C LYS A 14 -22.79 -8.92 -4.16
N SER A 15 -24.06 -8.52 -4.40
CA SER A 15 -24.57 -7.16 -4.15
C SER A 15 -24.26 -6.70 -2.72
N LEU A 16 -23.08 -6.14 -2.50
CA LEU A 16 -22.61 -5.60 -1.21
C LEU A 16 -22.73 -4.07 -1.14
N VAL A 17 -23.21 -3.42 -2.21
CA VAL A 17 -23.24 -1.95 -2.31
C VAL A 17 -24.66 -1.42 -2.15
N SER A 18 -24.85 -0.54 -1.17
CA SER A 18 -26.07 0.22 -0.92
C SER A 18 -25.90 1.64 -1.47
N GLU A 19 -26.85 2.15 -2.23
CA GLU A 19 -26.84 3.53 -2.74
C GLU A 19 -27.11 4.54 -1.60
N ARG A 20 -26.13 5.33 -1.23
CA ARG A 20 -26.29 6.53 -0.38
C ARG A 20 -25.68 7.76 -1.05
N GLY A 21 -26.36 8.90 -0.85
CA GLY A 21 -26.12 10.15 -1.56
C GLY A 21 -24.77 10.82 -1.31
N ILE A 22 -24.32 11.55 -2.31
CA ILE A 22 -23.04 12.26 -2.40
C ILE A 22 -23.08 13.54 -1.59
N MET A 23 -22.12 13.75 -0.68
CA MET A 23 -21.88 15.07 -0.07
C MET A 23 -20.83 15.83 -0.89
N THR A 24 -21.19 17.01 -1.39
CA THR A 24 -20.29 17.90 -2.12
C THR A 24 -19.58 18.84 -1.15
N SER A 25 -18.32 18.57 -0.83
CA SER A 25 -17.41 19.54 -0.23
C SER A 25 -16.38 19.97 -1.28
N THR A 26 -16.04 21.27 -1.33
CA THR A 26 -15.02 21.80 -2.22
C THR A 26 -13.67 21.21 -1.82
N PRO A 27 -12.90 20.58 -2.74
CA PRO A 27 -11.65 19.95 -2.40
C PRO A 27 -10.59 21.01 -2.07
N ILE A 28 -9.91 20.85 -0.94
CA ILE A 28 -8.60 21.48 -0.73
C ILE A 28 -7.61 20.58 -1.47
N GLU A 29 -7.03 21.05 -2.58
CA GLU A 29 -5.98 20.33 -3.28
C GLU A 29 -4.69 20.45 -2.47
N TYR A 30 -4.31 19.40 -1.77
CA TYR A 30 -2.99 19.26 -1.16
C TYR A 30 -1.99 18.84 -2.25
N PHE A 31 -1.21 19.79 -2.75
CA PHE A 31 -0.07 19.49 -3.60
C PHE A 31 1.11 19.09 -2.72
N SER A 32 1.58 17.87 -2.85
CA SER A 32 2.83 17.40 -2.26
C SER A 32 3.74 16.85 -3.34
N ASP A 33 5.00 17.25 -3.32
CA ASP A 33 6.02 16.69 -4.22
C ASP A 33 6.27 15.20 -3.98
N TYR A 34 5.86 14.69 -2.81
CA TYR A 34 6.13 13.32 -2.37
C TYR A 34 4.93 12.37 -2.42
N VAL A 35 3.81 12.81 -2.98
CA VAL A 35 2.62 11.97 -3.19
C VAL A 35 2.09 12.15 -4.60
N ALA A 36 1.65 11.08 -5.22
CA ALA A 36 0.98 11.11 -6.52
C ALA A 36 -0.46 10.61 -6.37
N THR A 37 -1.39 11.33 -6.99
CA THR A 37 -2.76 10.85 -7.23
C THR A 37 -2.92 10.54 -8.71
N ILE A 38 -3.09 9.26 -9.03
CA ILE A 38 -3.21 8.74 -10.39
C ILE A 38 -4.68 8.44 -10.65
N ASN A 39 -5.18 8.76 -11.85
CA ASN A 39 -6.59 8.68 -12.22
C ASN A 39 -7.52 9.37 -11.21
N PRO A 40 -7.31 10.68 -10.89
CA PRO A 40 -8.05 11.38 -9.82
C PRO A 40 -9.57 11.47 -10.08
N SER A 41 -9.99 11.32 -11.33
CA SER A 41 -11.40 11.31 -11.76
C SER A 41 -12.00 9.89 -11.86
N GLY A 42 -11.27 8.86 -11.45
CA GLY A 42 -11.75 7.47 -11.48
C GLY A 42 -13.07 7.30 -10.74
N GLY A 43 -14.06 6.70 -11.41
CA GLY A 43 -15.44 6.57 -10.93
C GLY A 43 -15.73 5.33 -10.09
N SER A 44 -14.74 4.44 -9.90
CA SER A 44 -14.90 3.23 -9.09
C SER A 44 -15.10 3.56 -7.60
N SER A 45 -15.85 2.73 -6.88
CA SER A 45 -15.85 2.74 -5.41
C SER A 45 -14.53 2.23 -4.82
N ILE A 46 -13.72 1.50 -5.61
CA ILE A 46 -12.40 1.07 -5.18
C ILE A 46 -11.44 2.25 -5.17
N VAL A 47 -10.71 2.41 -4.06
CA VAL A 47 -9.57 3.31 -3.90
C VAL A 47 -8.34 2.46 -3.70
N LEU A 48 -7.30 2.72 -4.48
CA LEU A 48 -6.02 2.02 -4.40
C LEU A 48 -5.01 2.87 -3.63
N ALA A 49 -4.18 2.23 -2.84
CA ALA A 49 -3.03 2.86 -2.19
C ALA A 49 -1.76 2.05 -2.47
N CYS A 50 -0.62 2.74 -2.63
CA CYS A 50 0.70 2.12 -2.73
C CYS A 50 1.68 2.96 -1.91
N GLU A 51 1.88 2.59 -0.67
CA GLU A 51 2.66 3.33 0.33
C GLU A 51 4.16 3.25 0.04
N HIS A 52 4.60 2.13 -0.55
CA HIS A 52 6.00 1.83 -0.81
C HIS A 52 6.34 1.86 -2.31
N ALA A 53 5.75 2.81 -3.04
CA ALA A 53 5.80 2.89 -4.49
C ALA A 53 7.15 3.34 -5.07
N SER A 54 8.05 3.89 -4.24
CA SER A 54 9.28 4.54 -4.69
C SER A 54 10.45 4.30 -3.74
N SER A 55 11.65 4.19 -4.30
CA SER A 55 12.93 4.18 -3.57
C SER A 55 13.56 5.57 -3.44
N TYR A 56 12.90 6.63 -3.94
CA TYR A 56 13.46 7.97 -4.00
C TYR A 56 13.72 8.56 -2.62
N ILE A 57 14.93 9.05 -2.42
CA ILE A 57 15.37 9.79 -1.23
C ILE A 57 15.82 11.16 -1.72
N PRO A 58 15.19 12.29 -1.29
CA PRO A 58 15.62 13.63 -1.67
C PRO A 58 17.07 13.92 -1.25
N ASP A 59 17.77 14.73 -2.03
CA ASP A 59 19.19 15.05 -1.83
C ASP A 59 19.50 15.62 -0.44
N ASP A 60 18.57 16.39 0.14
CA ASP A 60 18.69 16.98 1.49
C ASP A 60 18.85 15.92 2.60
N TYR A 61 18.49 14.66 2.34
CA TYR A 61 18.66 13.56 3.28
C TYR A 61 19.95 12.77 3.09
N ASN A 62 20.85 13.20 2.21
CA ASN A 62 22.16 12.57 1.98
C ASN A 62 22.07 11.05 1.82
N ALA A 63 21.09 10.58 1.01
CA ALA A 63 20.81 9.16 0.78
C ALA A 63 20.62 8.34 2.08
N LEU A 64 20.31 8.96 3.21
CA LEU A 64 20.28 8.37 4.56
C LEU A 64 21.60 7.67 4.97
N GLY A 65 22.72 7.97 4.32
CA GLY A 65 23.99 7.29 4.50
C GLY A 65 24.05 5.87 3.93
N LEU A 66 23.13 5.52 3.05
CA LEU A 66 23.01 4.21 2.40
C LEU A 66 23.90 4.12 1.15
N THR A 67 24.33 2.90 0.82
CA THR A 67 24.95 2.62 -0.48
C THR A 67 23.91 2.72 -1.61
N ALA A 68 24.36 2.85 -2.87
CA ALA A 68 23.45 2.85 -4.03
C ALA A 68 22.69 1.51 -4.16
N GLU A 69 23.30 0.40 -3.75
CA GLU A 69 22.68 -0.92 -3.73
C GLU A 69 21.55 -0.98 -2.70
N ASP A 70 21.79 -0.50 -1.47
CA ASP A 70 20.79 -0.47 -0.40
C ASP A 70 19.60 0.44 -0.76
N GLN A 71 19.86 1.60 -1.37
CA GLN A 71 18.81 2.53 -1.83
C GLN A 71 17.88 1.91 -2.90
N SER A 72 18.39 1.02 -3.74
CA SER A 72 17.62 0.34 -4.78
C SER A 72 17.00 -0.98 -4.34
N SER A 73 17.35 -1.45 -3.14
CA SER A 73 16.91 -2.75 -2.61
C SER A 73 15.42 -2.73 -2.21
N HIS A 74 14.84 -3.92 -2.08
CA HIS A 74 13.46 -4.10 -1.59
C HIS A 74 13.24 -3.61 -0.14
N ALA A 75 14.28 -3.29 0.61
CA ALA A 75 14.16 -2.65 1.90
C ALA A 75 13.69 -1.18 1.77
N ALA A 76 14.05 -0.52 0.67
CA ALA A 76 13.73 0.89 0.43
C ALA A 76 12.34 1.13 -0.20
N TRP A 77 11.79 0.14 -0.89
CA TRP A 77 10.52 0.20 -1.62
C TRP A 77 10.01 -1.21 -1.96
N ASP A 78 8.82 -1.29 -2.55
CA ASP A 78 8.22 -2.55 -2.99
C ASP A 78 8.32 -2.69 -4.52
N PRO A 79 9.38 -3.36 -5.07
CA PRO A 79 9.59 -3.47 -6.51
C PRO A 79 8.39 -4.07 -7.25
N GLY A 80 7.93 -3.39 -8.31
CA GLY A 80 6.81 -3.82 -9.14
C GLY A 80 5.42 -3.47 -8.60
N ALA A 81 5.26 -3.16 -7.30
CA ALA A 81 3.96 -2.88 -6.70
C ALA A 81 3.24 -1.69 -7.36
N LEU A 82 3.96 -0.59 -7.62
CA LEU A 82 3.38 0.58 -8.30
C LEU A 82 2.86 0.24 -9.70
N GLY A 83 3.59 -0.56 -10.48
CA GLY A 83 3.16 -0.96 -11.83
C GLY A 83 1.85 -1.76 -11.80
N VAL A 84 1.74 -2.70 -10.87
CA VAL A 84 0.48 -3.45 -10.64
C VAL A 84 -0.63 -2.51 -10.20
N ALA A 85 -0.38 -1.61 -9.24
CA ALA A 85 -1.37 -0.66 -8.75
C ALA A 85 -1.87 0.28 -9.87
N GLN A 86 -0.98 0.76 -10.74
CA GLN A 86 -1.33 1.57 -11.92
C GLN A 86 -2.20 0.79 -12.91
N LYS A 87 -1.87 -0.48 -13.14
CA LYS A 87 -2.67 -1.34 -14.02
C LYS A 87 -4.06 -1.60 -13.44
N LEU A 88 -4.16 -1.90 -12.15
CA LEU A 88 -5.44 -2.02 -11.45
C LEU A 88 -6.25 -0.72 -11.52
N SER A 89 -5.60 0.44 -11.33
CA SER A 89 -6.24 1.76 -11.46
C SER A 89 -6.89 1.95 -12.82
N GLN A 90 -6.19 1.57 -13.90
CA GLN A 90 -6.73 1.64 -15.27
C GLN A 90 -7.89 0.65 -15.49
N LEU A 91 -7.71 -0.62 -15.13
CA LEU A 91 -8.69 -1.67 -15.38
C LEU A 91 -9.97 -1.50 -14.58
N LEU A 92 -9.87 -1.01 -13.35
CA LEU A 92 -10.99 -0.83 -12.44
C LEU A 92 -11.57 0.60 -12.49
N ASN A 93 -10.97 1.50 -13.26
CA ASN A 93 -11.26 2.93 -13.24
C ASN A 93 -11.23 3.50 -11.81
N ALA A 94 -10.22 3.11 -11.03
CA ALA A 94 -10.05 3.44 -9.62
C ALA A 94 -9.01 4.54 -9.42
N VAL A 95 -9.21 5.43 -8.45
CA VAL A 95 -8.17 6.37 -8.00
C VAL A 95 -7.07 5.59 -7.30
N LEU A 96 -5.81 5.96 -7.56
CA LEU A 96 -4.63 5.43 -6.87
C LEU A 96 -3.87 6.57 -6.20
N VAL A 97 -3.62 6.44 -4.91
CA VAL A 97 -2.70 7.30 -4.15
C VAL A 97 -1.40 6.54 -3.90
N ALA A 98 -0.27 7.12 -4.31
CA ALA A 98 1.04 6.48 -4.22
C ALA A 98 2.09 7.40 -3.59
N SER A 99 2.90 6.88 -2.67
CA SER A 99 4.05 7.60 -2.14
C SER A 99 5.16 7.70 -3.20
N LYS A 100 5.78 8.87 -3.32
CA LYS A 100 6.92 9.13 -4.22
C LYS A 100 8.26 9.10 -3.48
N ALA A 101 8.25 8.82 -2.18
CA ALA A 101 9.45 8.76 -1.35
C ALA A 101 9.66 7.34 -0.78
N SER A 102 10.92 7.01 -0.50
CA SER A 102 11.31 5.74 0.09
C SER A 102 10.69 5.55 1.49
N ARG A 103 10.21 4.34 1.77
CA ARG A 103 9.75 3.95 3.10
C ARG A 103 10.84 4.05 4.18
N LEU A 104 12.10 4.14 3.80
CA LEU A 104 13.21 4.34 4.75
C LEU A 104 13.28 5.77 5.28
N LEU A 105 12.73 6.77 4.55
CA LEU A 105 12.54 8.13 5.06
C LEU A 105 11.40 8.20 6.06
N TYR A 106 10.27 7.67 5.64
CA TYR A 106 9.06 7.49 6.44
C TYR A 106 8.20 6.38 5.82
N ASP A 107 7.87 5.36 6.60
CA ASP A 107 6.95 4.30 6.19
C ASP A 107 5.50 4.78 6.36
N CYS A 108 4.84 5.14 5.24
CA CYS A 108 3.46 5.65 5.24
C CYS A 108 2.44 4.62 5.74
N ASN A 109 2.82 3.34 5.82
CA ASN A 109 2.01 2.29 6.45
C ASN A 109 2.37 2.07 7.93
N ARG A 110 2.82 3.13 8.61
CA ARG A 110 3.12 3.13 10.06
C ARG A 110 2.60 4.41 10.70
N PRO A 111 2.02 4.33 11.91
CA PRO A 111 1.60 5.52 12.63
C PRO A 111 2.81 6.35 13.09
N PRO A 112 2.67 7.69 13.24
CA PRO A 112 3.78 8.59 13.58
C PRO A 112 4.56 8.26 14.86
N ASN A 113 3.94 7.59 15.80
CA ASN A 113 4.56 7.18 17.07
C ASN A 113 5.26 5.81 17.01
N ALA A 114 5.15 5.08 15.90
CA ALA A 114 5.83 3.81 15.75
C ALA A 114 7.34 4.00 15.49
N THR A 115 8.17 3.24 16.19
CA THR A 115 9.63 3.24 15.94
C THR A 115 9.98 2.74 14.55
N SER A 116 9.13 1.91 13.96
CA SER A 116 9.26 1.38 12.60
C SER A 116 8.84 2.36 11.50
N ALA A 117 8.26 3.54 11.84
CA ALA A 117 7.95 4.57 10.85
C ALA A 117 9.22 5.20 10.24
N MET A 118 10.29 5.29 11.02
CA MET A 118 11.63 5.76 10.62
C MET A 118 12.67 4.81 11.19
N PRO A 119 12.80 3.58 10.64
CA PRO A 119 13.62 2.54 11.24
C PRO A 119 15.10 2.87 11.13
N THR A 120 15.88 2.59 12.18
CA THR A 120 17.35 2.70 12.16
C THR A 120 18.02 1.51 11.49
N ARG A 121 17.24 0.45 11.25
CA ARG A 121 17.65 -0.78 10.55
C ARG A 121 16.44 -1.41 9.87
N SER A 122 16.63 -1.87 8.63
CA SER A 122 15.67 -2.68 7.88
C SER A 122 16.35 -3.95 7.44
N GLU A 123 15.86 -5.11 7.88
CA GLU A 123 16.50 -6.42 7.69
C GLU A 123 17.98 -6.42 8.14
N LEU A 124 18.91 -6.50 7.20
CA LEU A 124 20.34 -6.48 7.44
C LEU A 124 21.00 -5.12 7.17
N ILE A 125 20.23 -4.13 6.71
CA ILE A 125 20.69 -2.82 6.29
C ILE A 125 20.55 -1.84 7.45
N ASP A 126 21.66 -1.30 7.93
CA ASP A 126 21.66 -0.17 8.87
C ASP A 126 21.34 1.14 8.12
N ILE A 127 20.55 2.01 8.74
CA ILE A 127 20.12 3.27 8.16
C ILE A 127 20.70 4.42 9.00
N PRO A 128 21.94 4.87 8.71
CA PRO A 128 22.61 5.87 9.53
C PRO A 128 21.84 7.17 9.68
N GLY A 129 21.19 7.64 8.61
CA GLY A 129 20.42 8.88 8.59
C GLY A 129 19.12 8.85 9.42
N ASN A 130 18.79 7.70 10.03
CA ASN A 130 17.67 7.57 10.96
C ASN A 130 18.11 7.43 12.42
N LYS A 131 19.43 7.36 12.67
CA LYS A 131 19.96 7.32 14.02
C LYS A 131 19.84 8.70 14.67
N ASP A 132 19.46 8.72 15.94
CA ASP A 132 19.44 9.91 16.79
C ASP A 132 18.61 11.08 16.26
N LEU A 133 17.56 10.80 15.45
CA LEU A 133 16.63 11.82 14.98
C LEU A 133 15.98 12.56 16.16
N THR A 134 16.11 13.89 16.16
CA THR A 134 15.42 14.77 17.10
C THR A 134 13.89 14.71 16.90
N ALA A 135 13.14 15.14 17.91
CA ALA A 135 11.69 15.26 17.79
C ALA A 135 11.27 16.20 16.63
N SER A 136 12.05 17.27 16.39
CA SER A 136 11.82 18.21 15.29
C SER A 136 12.00 17.56 13.93
N GLU A 137 13.07 16.80 13.71
CA GLU A 137 13.32 16.08 12.45
C GLU A 137 12.27 14.99 12.18
N LYS A 138 11.86 14.26 13.21
CA LYS A 138 10.75 13.30 13.09
C LYS A 138 9.45 13.99 12.70
N SER A 139 9.10 15.10 13.37
CA SER A 139 7.91 15.89 13.05
C SER A 139 7.95 16.44 11.62
N GLN A 140 9.09 16.91 11.16
CA GLN A 140 9.27 17.38 9.79
C GLN A 140 9.00 16.26 8.77
N ARG A 141 9.52 15.05 8.99
CA ARG A 141 9.25 13.91 8.09
C ARG A 141 7.79 13.50 8.10
N VAL A 142 7.13 13.51 9.26
CA VAL A 142 5.68 13.29 9.36
C VAL A 142 4.92 14.29 8.48
N GLN A 143 5.23 15.58 8.60
CA GLN A 143 4.58 16.65 7.84
C GLN A 143 4.85 16.58 6.32
N LEU A 144 6.04 16.15 5.92
CA LEU A 144 6.43 16.13 4.51
C LEU A 144 5.97 14.87 3.77
N PHE A 145 6.00 13.71 4.42
CA PHE A 145 5.77 12.42 3.76
C PHE A 145 4.45 11.76 4.17
N TYR A 146 4.15 11.71 5.48
CA TYR A 146 2.99 10.99 6.00
C TYR A 146 1.69 11.77 5.86
N GLU A 147 1.64 12.99 6.40
CA GLU A 147 0.40 13.77 6.42
C GLU A 147 -0.17 14.04 5.02
N PRO A 148 0.64 14.37 3.99
CA PRO A 148 0.12 14.53 2.64
C PRO A 148 -0.41 13.22 2.04
N PHE A 149 0.25 12.09 2.31
CA PHE A 149 -0.22 10.77 1.86
C PHE A 149 -1.54 10.41 2.54
N ARG A 150 -1.59 10.52 3.86
CA ARG A 150 -2.78 10.27 4.68
C ARG A 150 -3.96 11.14 4.21
N GLU A 151 -3.73 12.43 4.01
CA GLU A 151 -4.79 13.35 3.62
C GLU A 151 -5.29 13.08 2.19
N GLN A 152 -4.41 12.85 1.21
CA GLN A 152 -4.84 12.54 -0.15
C GLN A 152 -5.62 11.23 -0.22
N LEU A 153 -5.21 10.20 0.54
CA LEU A 153 -5.95 8.95 0.63
C LEU A 153 -7.31 9.15 1.31
N HIS A 154 -7.36 9.89 2.41
CA HIS A 154 -8.60 10.26 3.09
C HIS A 154 -9.57 10.97 2.12
N GLN A 155 -9.11 11.97 1.39
CA GLN A 155 -9.91 12.69 0.39
C GLN A 155 -10.41 11.77 -0.73
N ALA A 156 -9.58 10.84 -1.19
CA ALA A 156 -9.98 9.85 -2.20
C ALA A 156 -11.08 8.93 -1.67
N MET A 157 -11.02 8.51 -0.41
CA MET A 157 -12.06 7.71 0.24
C MET A 157 -13.36 8.51 0.42
N MET A 158 -13.29 9.71 0.98
CA MET A 158 -14.46 10.56 1.29
C MET A 158 -15.28 11.00 0.07
N ARG A 159 -14.69 11.01 -1.12
CA ARG A 159 -15.41 11.33 -2.36
C ARG A 159 -16.32 10.20 -2.84
N ARG A 160 -16.43 9.10 -2.13
CA ARG A 160 -17.20 7.89 -2.48
C ARG A 160 -18.22 7.55 -1.39
N ALA A 161 -19.41 7.12 -1.82
CA ALA A 161 -20.47 6.75 -0.86
C ALA A 161 -20.10 5.51 -0.03
N ASP A 162 -19.60 4.47 -0.69
CA ASP A 162 -19.21 3.20 -0.07
C ASP A 162 -17.82 2.79 -0.58
N PRO A 163 -16.74 3.46 -0.11
CA PRO A 163 -15.40 3.21 -0.60
C PRO A 163 -14.88 1.84 -0.16
N ILE A 164 -14.09 1.24 -1.04
CA ILE A 164 -13.39 -0.03 -0.80
C ILE A 164 -11.89 0.25 -0.91
N LEU A 165 -11.14 0.07 0.17
CA LEU A 165 -9.70 0.30 0.17
C LEU A 165 -8.94 -0.96 -0.21
N VAL A 166 -8.06 -0.86 -1.21
CA VAL A 166 -7.13 -1.91 -1.58
C VAL A 166 -5.71 -1.34 -1.59
N THR A 167 -4.84 -1.83 -0.72
CA THR A 167 -3.43 -1.46 -0.73
C THR A 167 -2.60 -2.50 -1.49
N VAL A 168 -1.58 -2.06 -2.22
CA VAL A 168 -0.78 -2.92 -3.10
C VAL A 168 0.69 -2.85 -2.70
N HIS A 169 1.22 -4.01 -2.32
CA HIS A 169 2.58 -4.21 -1.84
C HIS A 169 3.27 -5.35 -2.59
N SER A 170 4.57 -5.47 -2.39
CA SER A 170 5.31 -6.64 -2.84
C SER A 170 6.36 -7.09 -1.83
N PHE A 171 6.62 -8.38 -1.82
CA PHE A 171 7.61 -9.01 -0.93
C PHE A 171 8.67 -9.79 -1.70
N THR A 172 9.83 -9.95 -1.10
CA THR A 172 10.98 -10.66 -1.68
C THR A 172 10.77 -12.20 -1.70
N PRO A 173 11.20 -12.90 -2.77
CA PRO A 173 11.12 -14.36 -2.87
C PRO A 173 12.06 -15.08 -1.88
N VAL A 174 13.07 -14.39 -1.34
CA VAL A 174 13.99 -14.91 -0.34
C VAL A 174 14.05 -13.93 0.83
N PHE A 175 13.88 -14.39 2.07
CA PHE A 175 13.94 -13.57 3.27
C PHE A 175 14.83 -14.22 4.31
N PHE A 176 15.85 -13.53 4.80
CA PHE A 176 16.90 -14.08 5.66
C PHE A 176 17.46 -15.41 5.15
N GLY A 177 17.72 -15.49 3.83
CA GLY A 177 18.26 -16.69 3.17
C GLY A 177 17.26 -17.83 2.99
N LYS A 178 16.00 -17.69 3.41
CA LYS A 178 14.96 -18.72 3.28
C LYS A 178 14.05 -18.41 2.08
N PRO A 179 13.91 -19.33 1.12
CA PRO A 179 12.96 -19.17 0.01
C PRO A 179 11.51 -19.14 0.49
N ARG A 180 10.71 -18.26 -0.13
CA ARG A 180 9.26 -18.15 0.07
C ARG A 180 8.53 -18.75 -1.13
N SER A 181 7.73 -19.81 -0.91
CA SER A 181 6.94 -20.45 -1.96
C SER A 181 5.64 -19.69 -2.28
N LEU A 182 5.16 -18.89 -1.33
CA LEU A 182 3.96 -18.06 -1.47
C LEU A 182 4.12 -17.10 -2.65
N LYS A 183 3.07 -16.93 -3.46
CA LYS A 183 3.05 -15.98 -4.58
C LYS A 183 2.27 -14.71 -4.25
N ILE A 184 1.11 -14.85 -3.61
CA ILE A 184 0.21 -13.73 -3.28
C ILE A 184 -0.32 -13.90 -1.86
N GLY A 185 -0.20 -12.85 -1.06
CA GLY A 185 -0.86 -12.69 0.22
C GLY A 185 -2.11 -11.83 0.09
N VAL A 186 -3.19 -12.24 0.73
CA VAL A 186 -4.39 -11.45 0.95
C VAL A 186 -4.45 -11.15 2.44
N LEU A 187 -4.06 -9.93 2.79
CA LEU A 187 -3.93 -9.51 4.18
C LEU A 187 -5.13 -8.66 4.60
N HIS A 188 -5.56 -8.87 5.83
CA HIS A 188 -6.60 -8.10 6.49
C HIS A 188 -6.27 -7.95 7.98
N ASP A 189 -6.91 -7.00 8.62
CA ASP A 189 -6.90 -6.85 10.07
C ASP A 189 -8.24 -7.35 10.65
N ALA A 190 -8.91 -6.57 11.50
CA ALA A 190 -10.18 -6.96 12.13
C ALA A 190 -11.34 -7.20 11.14
N ASP A 191 -11.36 -6.51 10.00
CA ASP A 191 -12.37 -6.71 8.97
C ASP A 191 -11.92 -7.75 7.94
N THR A 192 -12.58 -8.90 7.93
CA THR A 192 -12.24 -10.04 7.06
C THR A 192 -13.09 -10.12 5.79
N ARG A 193 -14.16 -9.31 5.69
CA ARG A 193 -15.22 -9.49 4.68
C ARG A 193 -14.71 -9.56 3.24
N LEU A 194 -13.85 -8.63 2.84
CA LEU A 194 -13.32 -8.63 1.48
C LEU A 194 -12.29 -9.74 1.28
N ALA A 195 -11.42 -9.97 2.28
CA ALA A 195 -10.43 -11.04 2.24
C ALA A 195 -11.09 -12.43 2.16
N ASP A 196 -12.18 -12.66 2.91
CA ASP A 196 -12.95 -13.90 2.85
C ASP A 196 -13.50 -14.13 1.44
N ALA A 197 -14.17 -13.12 0.85
CA ALA A 197 -14.71 -13.21 -0.50
C ALA A 197 -13.64 -13.49 -1.55
N MET A 198 -12.47 -12.85 -1.45
CA MET A 198 -11.35 -13.06 -2.37
C MET A 198 -10.76 -14.46 -2.25
N LEU A 199 -10.60 -14.96 -1.03
CA LEU A 199 -10.04 -16.29 -0.78
C LEU A 199 -11.01 -17.40 -1.20
N ASP A 200 -12.32 -17.22 -1.01
CA ASP A 200 -13.34 -18.16 -1.49
C ASP A 200 -13.27 -18.30 -3.02
N ILE A 201 -13.21 -17.20 -3.76
CA ILE A 201 -13.07 -17.20 -5.23
C ILE A 201 -11.76 -17.88 -5.65
N SER A 202 -10.66 -17.62 -4.94
CA SER A 202 -9.37 -18.25 -5.20
C SER A 202 -9.43 -19.76 -4.99
N ASN A 203 -10.08 -20.22 -3.93
CA ASN A 203 -10.26 -21.64 -3.62
C ASN A 203 -11.12 -22.34 -4.69
N GLU A 204 -12.20 -21.70 -5.17
CA GLU A 204 -13.03 -22.21 -6.27
C GLU A 204 -12.19 -22.39 -7.55
N LYS A 205 -11.26 -21.48 -7.82
CA LYS A 205 -10.31 -21.54 -8.95
C LYS A 205 -9.12 -22.47 -8.70
N ARG A 206 -9.05 -23.10 -7.51
CA ARG A 206 -7.96 -24.00 -7.08
C ARG A 206 -6.56 -23.38 -7.14
N ASP A 207 -6.44 -22.08 -6.89
CA ASP A 207 -5.15 -21.42 -6.83
C ASP A 207 -4.55 -21.49 -5.41
N GLN A 208 -3.71 -22.49 -5.19
CA GLN A 208 -3.03 -22.74 -3.90
C GLN A 208 -1.89 -21.73 -3.60
N ASN A 209 -1.64 -20.80 -4.51
CA ASN A 209 -0.57 -19.81 -4.35
C ASN A 209 -1.02 -18.51 -3.65
N ILE A 210 -2.31 -18.40 -3.33
CA ILE A 210 -2.90 -17.27 -2.61
C ILE A 210 -3.19 -17.70 -1.17
N LYS A 211 -2.70 -16.93 -0.18
CA LYS A 211 -2.88 -17.24 1.23
C LYS A 211 -3.30 -16.02 2.04
N ARG A 212 -4.06 -16.29 3.11
CA ARG A 212 -4.47 -15.32 4.11
C ARG A 212 -3.31 -14.93 5.00
N ASN A 213 -3.16 -13.61 5.28
CA ASN A 213 -2.21 -13.06 6.25
C ASN A 213 -0.83 -13.74 6.17
N ALA A 214 -0.27 -13.79 4.94
CA ALA A 214 1.04 -14.32 4.64
C ALA A 214 1.66 -13.52 3.47
N PRO A 215 2.95 -13.22 3.50
CA PRO A 215 3.97 -13.65 4.46
C PRO A 215 3.97 -12.82 5.75
N TYR A 216 3.09 -11.82 5.90
CA TYR A 216 2.92 -10.96 7.06
C TYR A 216 1.47 -10.98 7.53
N GLY A 217 1.23 -10.61 8.80
CA GLY A 217 -0.08 -10.49 9.40
C GLY A 217 -0.25 -9.19 10.21
N PRO A 218 -1.42 -8.95 10.81
CA PRO A 218 -1.67 -7.78 11.66
C PRO A 218 -0.68 -7.63 12.81
N GLU A 219 -0.17 -8.73 13.34
CA GLU A 219 0.83 -8.80 14.41
C GLU A 219 2.18 -8.16 14.02
N ASP A 220 2.47 -8.07 12.73
CA ASP A 220 3.68 -7.41 12.20
C ASP A 220 3.49 -5.88 12.07
N GLY A 221 2.30 -5.35 12.41
CA GLY A 221 1.97 -3.93 12.35
C GLY A 221 1.88 -3.37 10.93
N VAL A 222 1.64 -4.22 9.93
CA VAL A 222 1.59 -3.84 8.50
C VAL A 222 0.23 -3.33 8.04
N THR A 223 -0.76 -3.23 8.93
CA THR A 223 -2.16 -2.92 8.58
C THR A 223 -2.59 -1.49 8.93
N HIS A 224 -1.65 -0.58 9.21
CA HIS A 224 -1.97 0.79 9.65
C HIS A 224 -2.87 1.54 8.66
N THR A 225 -2.57 1.52 7.37
CA THR A 225 -3.38 2.18 6.34
C THR A 225 -4.80 1.63 6.30
N LEU A 226 -4.98 0.31 6.46
CA LEU A 226 -6.31 -0.30 6.54
C LEU A 226 -7.07 0.16 7.78
N GLN A 227 -6.39 0.21 8.94
CA GLN A 227 -6.97 0.64 10.21
C GLN A 227 -7.43 2.10 10.14
N GLU A 228 -6.55 3.00 9.68
CA GLU A 228 -6.77 4.45 9.64
C GLU A 228 -7.89 4.84 8.66
N HIS A 229 -7.88 4.30 7.44
CA HIS A 229 -8.72 4.79 6.35
C HIS A 229 -9.98 3.97 6.07
N ALA A 230 -10.01 2.71 6.51
CA ALA A 230 -11.14 1.84 6.20
C ALA A 230 -11.79 1.24 7.46
N ILE A 231 -11.05 0.53 8.30
CA ILE A 231 -11.62 -0.18 9.45
C ILE A 231 -12.29 0.79 10.41
N ALA A 232 -11.65 1.91 10.74
CA ALA A 232 -12.20 2.95 11.61
C ALA A 232 -13.55 3.51 11.12
N HIS A 233 -13.85 3.35 9.82
CA HIS A 233 -15.07 3.83 9.17
C HIS A 233 -16.01 2.72 8.71
N GLY A 234 -15.68 1.45 8.97
CA GLY A 234 -16.48 0.29 8.59
C GLY A 234 -16.46 -0.06 7.09
N HIS A 235 -15.52 0.50 6.32
CA HIS A 235 -15.36 0.26 4.89
C HIS A 235 -14.67 -1.07 4.60
N LEU A 236 -15.07 -1.72 3.49
CA LEU A 236 -14.39 -2.92 3.00
C LEU A 236 -12.93 -2.61 2.67
N ASN A 237 -12.04 -3.53 3.01
CA ASN A 237 -10.61 -3.30 2.81
C ASN A 237 -9.82 -4.60 2.68
N VAL A 238 -8.67 -4.50 2.03
CA VAL A 238 -7.70 -5.60 1.90
C VAL A 238 -6.33 -5.03 1.51
N MET A 239 -5.27 -5.70 1.95
CA MET A 239 -3.91 -5.49 1.46
C MET A 239 -3.49 -6.67 0.59
N LEU A 240 -2.92 -6.37 -0.57
CA LEU A 240 -2.33 -7.34 -1.47
C LEU A 240 -0.82 -7.33 -1.32
N GLU A 241 -0.25 -8.49 -1.09
CA GLU A 241 1.18 -8.74 -1.06
C GLU A 241 1.56 -9.67 -2.21
N ILE A 242 2.36 -9.19 -3.15
CA ILE A 242 2.73 -9.94 -4.36
C ILE A 242 4.23 -10.22 -4.34
N ARG A 243 4.64 -11.46 -4.58
CA ARG A 243 6.06 -11.78 -4.64
C ARG A 243 6.71 -11.07 -5.84
N ASN A 244 7.70 -10.22 -5.59
CA ASN A 244 8.19 -9.22 -6.52
C ASN A 244 8.86 -9.78 -7.79
N ASP A 245 9.40 -11.01 -7.75
CA ASP A 245 9.91 -11.70 -8.94
C ASP A 245 8.83 -12.04 -9.97
N LEU A 246 7.55 -12.02 -9.57
CA LEU A 246 6.39 -12.26 -10.45
C LEU A 246 5.89 -10.99 -11.13
N ILE A 247 6.37 -9.82 -10.73
CA ILE A 247 5.95 -8.50 -11.19
C ILE A 247 7.14 -7.58 -11.52
N ALA A 248 8.29 -8.19 -11.83
CA ALA A 248 9.54 -7.46 -12.08
C ALA A 248 9.56 -6.69 -13.41
N THR A 249 8.72 -7.06 -14.36
CA THR A 249 8.64 -6.44 -15.69
C THR A 249 7.23 -6.00 -16.03
N ASP A 250 7.08 -5.01 -16.93
CA ASP A 250 5.78 -4.50 -17.38
C ASP A 250 4.86 -5.62 -17.89
N ASN A 251 5.41 -6.62 -18.61
CA ASN A 251 4.64 -7.76 -19.08
C ASN A 251 4.09 -8.65 -17.95
N GLN A 252 4.79 -8.72 -16.84
CA GLN A 252 4.37 -9.50 -15.65
C GLN A 252 3.35 -8.74 -14.78
N GLN A 253 3.36 -7.41 -14.85
CA GLN A 253 2.42 -6.53 -14.13
C GLN A 253 1.04 -6.47 -14.82
N ASN A 254 0.95 -6.86 -16.08
CA ASN A 254 -0.28 -6.97 -16.87
C ASN A 254 -0.99 -8.31 -16.63
#